data_2c22e22de8eeef522a0b98fe10e4c498
#
_entry.id   2c22e22de8eeef522a0b98fe10e4c498
#
_cell.length_a   1.000
_cell.length_b   1.000
_cell.length_c   1.000
_cell.angle_alpha   90.00
_cell.angle_beta   90.00
_cell.angle_gamma   90.00
#
_symmetry.space_group_name_H-M   'P 1'
#
loop_
_entity.id
_entity.type
_entity.pdbx_description
1 polymer ?
#
loop_
_entity_poly.entity_id
_entity_poly.type
_entity_poly.pdbx_seq_one_letter_code
_entity_poly.pdbx_strand_id
1 'polypeptide(L)'
;PTPSPSDNASSVQCPRTTVRTNTAQSNSTLRSGNLQVDRISGWGYDSTFYLDWVSDIHSVADTVYPGWMSDIAVGTLNAKDGFTEVRASAHATLECHASSGYYEGFSGRKDLVDQQTTVDGHPAWRIQSEVYVTNPNVPQARGDRVDIYVVDLGRQDQLGLFIGSSNLGDATRNGKVDEAIRTLKVTG
;
A
#
# COMPACT_ATOMS: atom_id res chain seq x y z
N PRO A 1 26.80 12.06 0.31
CA PRO A 1 26.40 11.75 1.67
C PRO A 1 25.29 10.70 1.61
N THR A 2 25.60 9.51 2.10
CA THR A 2 24.64 8.41 2.24
C THR A 2 23.60 8.85 3.28
N PRO A 3 22.29 8.79 3.02
CA PRO A 3 21.31 9.01 4.08
C PRO A 3 21.54 7.93 5.13
N SER A 4 21.75 8.36 6.38
CA SER A 4 21.78 7.44 7.51
C SER A 4 20.45 6.66 7.56
N PRO A 5 20.47 5.36 7.89
CA PRO A 5 19.25 4.65 8.21
C PRO A 5 18.59 5.40 9.35
N SER A 6 17.35 5.80 9.16
CA SER A 6 16.61 6.46 10.22
C SER A 6 16.35 5.42 11.31
N ASP A 7 17.00 5.60 12.45
CA ASP A 7 16.86 4.80 13.66
C ASP A 7 15.47 4.91 14.32
N ASN A 8 14.44 5.32 13.57
CA ASN A 8 13.14 5.72 14.11
C ASN A 8 11.98 4.74 13.82
N ALA A 9 12.27 3.49 13.48
CA ALA A 9 11.19 2.49 13.31
C ALA A 9 10.35 2.27 14.59
N SER A 10 10.87 2.65 15.76
CA SER A 10 10.17 2.48 17.05
C SER A 10 9.36 3.69 17.52
N SER A 11 9.39 4.82 16.81
CA SER A 11 8.74 6.08 17.24
C SER A 11 7.59 6.53 16.35
N VAL A 12 7.29 5.82 15.26
CA VAL A 12 6.18 6.19 14.36
C VAL A 12 4.87 5.80 15.02
N GLN A 13 4.10 6.80 15.43
CA GLN A 13 2.73 6.59 15.91
C GLN A 13 1.77 6.60 14.73
N CYS A 14 1.31 5.41 14.36
CA CYS A 14 0.31 5.27 13.30
C CYS A 14 -1.09 5.36 13.90
N PRO A 15 -2.01 6.14 13.31
CA PRO A 15 -3.36 6.23 13.82
C PRO A 15 -4.05 4.87 13.70
N ARG A 16 -5.07 4.67 14.53
CA ARG A 16 -5.97 3.52 14.42
C ARG A 16 -7.35 4.04 14.06
N THR A 17 -7.84 3.67 12.88
CA THR A 17 -9.17 4.10 12.45
C THR A 17 -10.27 3.37 13.21
N THR A 18 -11.33 4.10 13.53
CA THR A 18 -12.58 3.54 14.07
C THR A 18 -13.68 3.47 13.01
N VAL A 19 -13.39 3.95 11.78
CA VAL A 19 -14.35 3.87 10.67
C VAL A 19 -14.51 2.42 10.23
N ARG A 20 -15.77 2.00 10.11
CA ARG A 20 -16.13 0.66 9.65
C ARG A 20 -17.06 0.81 8.45
N THR A 21 -16.50 0.65 7.28
CA THR A 21 -17.20 0.60 5.99
C THR A 21 -16.75 -0.63 5.24
N ASN A 22 -17.57 -1.15 4.36
CA ASN A 22 -17.27 -2.34 3.58
C ASN A 22 -17.93 -2.23 2.21
N THR A 23 -17.17 -1.80 1.23
CA THR A 23 -17.63 -1.72 -0.15
C THR A 23 -17.77 -3.13 -0.75
N ALA A 24 -18.89 -3.41 -1.40
CA ALA A 24 -19.11 -4.68 -2.07
C ALA A 24 -18.07 -4.92 -3.16
N GLN A 25 -17.49 -6.13 -3.18
CA GLN A 25 -16.45 -6.53 -4.12
C GLN A 25 -17.04 -7.32 -5.30
N SER A 26 -16.38 -7.22 -6.46
CA SER A 26 -16.61 -8.10 -7.60
C SER A 26 -15.49 -9.14 -7.72
N ASN A 27 -15.67 -10.11 -8.62
CA ASN A 27 -14.63 -11.11 -8.89
C ASN A 27 -13.46 -10.55 -9.74
N SER A 28 -13.66 -9.43 -10.41
CA SER A 28 -12.68 -8.84 -11.35
C SER A 28 -11.97 -7.61 -10.79
N THR A 29 -12.53 -6.95 -9.79
CA THR A 29 -12.00 -5.69 -9.26
C THR A 29 -11.94 -5.68 -7.75
N LEU A 30 -10.99 -4.89 -7.20
CA LEU A 30 -11.00 -4.42 -5.82
C LEU A 30 -11.52 -2.98 -5.82
N ARG A 31 -12.37 -2.67 -4.86
CA ARG A 31 -12.96 -1.34 -4.72
C ARG A 31 -13.05 -0.92 -3.26
N SER A 32 -12.67 0.32 -2.98
CA SER A 32 -12.89 0.98 -1.69
C SER A 32 -13.50 2.36 -1.96
N GLY A 33 -14.75 2.55 -1.57
CA GLY A 33 -15.49 3.75 -1.94
C GLY A 33 -15.47 3.96 -3.46
N ASN A 34 -14.92 5.09 -3.90
CA ASN A 34 -14.81 5.46 -5.31
C ASN A 34 -13.49 5.05 -6.00
N LEU A 35 -12.52 4.53 -5.25
CA LEU A 35 -11.28 4.03 -5.86
C LEU A 35 -11.41 2.56 -6.25
N GLN A 36 -10.98 2.22 -7.46
CA GLN A 36 -11.05 0.87 -8.01
C GLN A 36 -9.76 0.50 -8.72
N VAL A 37 -9.41 -0.79 -8.64
CA VAL A 37 -8.29 -1.41 -9.39
C VAL A 37 -8.74 -2.79 -9.87
N ASP A 38 -8.23 -3.24 -11.01
CA ASP A 38 -8.45 -4.62 -11.46
C ASP A 38 -7.66 -5.59 -10.58
N ARG A 39 -8.26 -6.75 -10.28
CA ARG A 39 -7.58 -7.83 -9.58
C ARG A 39 -6.49 -8.42 -10.46
N ILE A 40 -5.39 -8.80 -9.85
CA ILE A 40 -4.34 -9.56 -10.55
C ILE A 40 -4.82 -11.00 -10.73
N SER A 41 -4.85 -11.46 -11.98
CA SER A 41 -5.27 -12.83 -12.31
C SER A 41 -4.39 -13.86 -11.59
N GLY A 42 -5.03 -14.84 -10.97
CA GLY A 42 -4.37 -15.91 -10.21
C GLY A 42 -4.01 -15.55 -8.76
N TRP A 43 -4.17 -14.27 -8.35
CA TRP A 43 -4.00 -13.87 -6.94
C TRP A 43 -5.31 -14.05 -6.19
N GLY A 44 -5.21 -14.64 -5.00
CA GLY A 44 -6.39 -14.93 -4.16
C GLY A 44 -6.83 -13.72 -3.35
N TYR A 45 -8.15 -13.58 -3.15
CA TYR A 45 -8.68 -12.57 -2.23
C TYR A 45 -8.22 -12.87 -0.81
N ASP A 46 -7.60 -11.87 -0.17
CA ASP A 46 -7.10 -11.98 1.21
C ASP A 46 -7.98 -11.16 2.16
N SER A 47 -8.88 -11.84 2.85
CA SER A 47 -9.75 -11.22 3.86
C SER A 47 -9.03 -10.93 5.18
N THR A 48 -7.79 -11.36 5.33
CA THR A 48 -7.00 -11.17 6.55
C THR A 48 -6.07 -9.98 6.49
N PHE A 49 -5.83 -9.44 5.28
CA PHE A 49 -5.00 -8.25 5.11
C PHE A 49 -5.67 -7.03 5.75
N TYR A 50 -4.95 -6.34 6.60
CA TYR A 50 -5.43 -5.11 7.21
C TYR A 50 -4.28 -4.16 7.51
N LEU A 51 -4.60 -2.87 7.56
CA LEU A 51 -3.72 -1.81 8.05
C LEU A 51 -4.52 -0.99 9.07
N ASP A 52 -3.99 -0.82 10.27
CA ASP A 52 -4.73 -0.22 11.42
C ASP A 52 -5.31 1.16 11.11
N TRP A 53 -4.66 1.92 10.23
CA TRP A 53 -5.04 3.30 9.87
C TRP A 53 -5.93 3.37 8.62
N VAL A 54 -6.25 2.25 7.99
CA VAL A 54 -7.03 2.18 6.74
C VAL A 54 -8.38 1.54 7.00
N SER A 55 -9.45 2.17 6.54
CA SER A 55 -10.78 1.58 6.52
C SER A 55 -11.12 1.03 5.14
N ASP A 56 -12.13 0.14 5.07
CA ASP A 56 -12.66 -0.41 3.82
C ASP A 56 -11.55 -1.00 2.93
N ILE A 57 -10.63 -1.76 3.55
CA ILE A 57 -9.48 -2.33 2.85
C ILE A 57 -9.81 -3.68 2.22
N HIS A 58 -9.41 -3.85 0.97
CA HIS A 58 -9.64 -5.07 0.18
C HIS A 58 -8.36 -5.42 -0.57
N SER A 59 -7.95 -6.69 -0.50
CA SER A 59 -6.67 -7.17 -1.03
C SER A 59 -6.80 -8.45 -1.84
N VAL A 60 -5.89 -8.62 -2.80
CA VAL A 60 -5.53 -9.91 -3.39
C VAL A 60 -4.04 -10.15 -3.21
N ALA A 61 -3.66 -11.40 -2.98
CA ALA A 61 -2.30 -11.77 -2.66
C ALA A 61 -1.86 -13.08 -3.33
N ASP A 62 -0.55 -13.25 -3.44
CA ASP A 62 0.11 -14.44 -3.95
C ASP A 62 1.29 -14.81 -3.03
N THR A 63 1.36 -16.08 -2.63
CA THR A 63 2.44 -16.56 -1.77
C THR A 63 3.75 -16.67 -2.56
N VAL A 64 4.79 -15.99 -2.09
CA VAL A 64 6.15 -16.07 -2.63
C VAL A 64 6.93 -17.19 -1.94
N TYR A 65 6.96 -17.15 -0.63
CA TYR A 65 7.53 -18.16 0.27
C TYR A 65 6.56 -18.40 1.43
N PRO A 66 6.67 -19.51 2.17
CA PRO A 66 5.93 -19.66 3.41
C PRO A 66 6.19 -18.47 4.33
N GLY A 67 5.11 -17.74 4.67
CA GLY A 67 5.19 -16.53 5.49
C GLY A 67 5.58 -15.23 4.75
N TRP A 68 5.71 -15.26 3.42
CA TRP A 68 5.98 -14.05 2.62
C TRP A 68 5.07 -14.00 1.39
N MET A 69 4.34 -12.90 1.25
CA MET A 69 3.37 -12.71 0.17
C MET A 69 3.67 -11.44 -0.62
N SER A 70 3.26 -11.43 -1.88
CA SER A 70 3.06 -10.21 -2.65
C SER A 70 1.58 -9.91 -2.72
N ASP A 71 1.19 -8.65 -2.66
CA ASP A 71 -0.21 -8.22 -2.61
C ASP A 71 -0.44 -6.89 -3.31
N ILE A 72 -1.70 -6.63 -3.63
CA ILE A 72 -2.23 -5.29 -3.88
C ILE A 72 -3.48 -5.09 -3.04
N ALA A 73 -3.70 -3.87 -2.58
CA ALA A 73 -4.89 -3.50 -1.84
C ALA A 73 -5.39 -2.10 -2.21
N VAL A 74 -6.67 -1.90 -2.05
CA VAL A 74 -7.30 -0.58 -2.02
C VAL A 74 -7.96 -0.35 -0.68
N GLY A 75 -7.98 0.89 -0.23
CA GLY A 75 -8.58 1.27 1.05
C GLY A 75 -8.92 2.75 1.10
N THR A 76 -9.43 3.18 2.24
CA THR A 76 -9.81 4.55 2.51
C THR A 76 -9.01 5.12 3.68
N LEU A 77 -8.41 6.28 3.46
CA LEU A 77 -7.77 7.10 4.49
C LEU A 77 -8.73 8.19 4.92
N ASN A 78 -9.00 8.29 6.22
CA ASN A 78 -10.04 9.17 6.75
C ASN A 78 -9.47 10.48 7.27
N ALA A 79 -10.11 11.61 6.94
CA ALA A 79 -9.68 12.94 7.40
C ALA A 79 -9.69 13.06 8.93
N LYS A 80 -10.63 12.41 9.61
CA LYS A 80 -10.70 12.41 11.07
C LYS A 80 -9.51 11.70 11.74
N ASP A 81 -8.80 10.85 11.00
CA ASP A 81 -7.59 10.16 11.47
C ASP A 81 -6.30 10.95 11.10
N GLY A 82 -6.45 12.15 10.48
CA GLY A 82 -5.35 13.02 10.11
C GLY A 82 -4.95 12.98 8.63
N PHE A 83 -5.62 12.19 7.80
CA PHE A 83 -5.31 12.07 6.37
C PHE A 83 -6.11 13.07 5.54
N THR A 84 -5.53 14.26 5.33
CA THR A 84 -6.22 15.38 4.67
C THR A 84 -5.54 15.85 3.39
N GLU A 85 -4.30 15.45 3.15
CA GLU A 85 -3.49 15.92 2.02
C GLU A 85 -2.71 14.73 1.44
N VAL A 86 -2.70 14.59 0.11
CA VAL A 86 -2.21 13.39 -0.59
C VAL A 86 -0.73 13.08 -0.33
N ARG A 87 0.13 14.10 -0.34
CA ARG A 87 1.57 13.91 -0.10
C ARG A 87 1.85 13.45 1.33
N ALA A 88 1.36 14.19 2.32
CA ALA A 88 1.57 13.86 3.73
C ALA A 88 0.97 12.50 4.07
N SER A 89 -0.18 12.16 3.50
CA SER A 89 -0.86 10.88 3.71
C SER A 89 -0.10 9.71 3.08
N ALA A 90 0.50 9.92 1.90
CA ALA A 90 1.35 8.90 1.25
C ALA A 90 2.61 8.61 2.08
N HIS A 91 3.29 9.65 2.56
CA HIS A 91 4.46 9.50 3.43
C HIS A 91 4.11 8.81 4.76
N ALA A 92 3.03 9.21 5.42
CA ALA A 92 2.56 8.56 6.65
C ALA A 92 2.23 7.08 6.42
N THR A 93 1.57 6.76 5.29
CA THR A 93 1.26 5.37 4.93
C THR A 93 2.52 4.54 4.74
N LEU A 94 3.53 5.05 4.03
CA LEU A 94 4.80 4.33 3.86
C LEU A 94 5.49 4.10 5.20
N GLU A 95 5.61 5.12 6.05
CA GLU A 95 6.22 5.01 7.39
C GLU A 95 5.49 3.96 8.25
N CYS A 96 4.16 4.02 8.29
CA CYS A 96 3.36 3.07 9.05
C CYS A 96 3.46 1.65 8.51
N HIS A 97 3.47 1.48 7.19
CA HIS A 97 3.56 0.16 6.57
C HIS A 97 4.94 -0.47 6.78
N ALA A 98 6.01 0.27 6.56
CA ALA A 98 7.37 -0.21 6.74
C ALA A 98 7.72 -0.54 8.21
N SER A 99 7.04 0.08 9.18
CA SER A 99 7.18 -0.20 10.62
C SER A 99 6.19 -1.23 11.15
N SER A 100 5.30 -1.76 10.31
CA SER A 100 4.30 -2.76 10.70
C SER A 100 4.89 -4.16 10.86
N GLY A 101 4.11 -5.07 11.43
CA GLY A 101 4.45 -6.49 11.55
C GLY A 101 4.65 -7.19 10.20
N TYR A 102 4.18 -6.63 9.08
CA TYR A 102 4.45 -7.16 7.74
C TYR A 102 5.94 -7.09 7.37
N TYR A 103 6.68 -6.15 7.96
CA TYR A 103 8.13 -5.99 7.73
C TYR A 103 8.94 -6.23 9.01
N GLU A 104 8.58 -7.30 9.73
CA GLU A 104 9.39 -7.75 10.87
C GLU A 104 10.84 -8.00 10.43
N GLY A 105 11.80 -7.46 11.19
CA GLY A 105 13.19 -7.46 10.81
C GLY A 105 13.57 -6.37 9.81
N PHE A 106 12.80 -5.27 9.73
CA PHE A 106 13.12 -4.11 8.91
C PHE A 106 14.57 -3.70 9.08
N SER A 107 15.32 -3.61 7.97
CA SER A 107 16.74 -3.29 7.95
C SER A 107 17.09 -2.02 7.17
N GLY A 108 16.13 -1.46 6.46
CA GLY A 108 16.32 -0.22 5.70
C GLY A 108 15.32 -0.05 4.59
N ARG A 109 15.39 1.12 3.94
CA ARG A 109 14.49 1.51 2.85
C ARG A 109 15.24 2.35 1.83
N LYS A 110 14.86 2.22 0.56
CA LYS A 110 15.34 3.08 -0.53
C LYS A 110 14.16 3.59 -1.33
N ASP A 111 13.90 4.89 -1.24
CA ASP A 111 12.84 5.53 -2.01
C ASP A 111 13.31 5.75 -3.46
N LEU A 112 12.55 5.24 -4.42
CA LEU A 112 12.84 5.30 -5.84
C LEU A 112 12.03 6.39 -6.54
N VAL A 113 10.78 6.59 -6.11
CA VAL A 113 9.85 7.61 -6.64
C VAL A 113 9.12 8.24 -5.46
N ASP A 114 9.01 9.55 -5.48
CA ASP A 114 8.25 10.35 -4.52
C ASP A 114 7.81 11.63 -5.22
N GLN A 115 6.61 11.62 -5.80
CA GLN A 115 6.18 12.70 -6.67
C GLN A 115 4.67 12.84 -6.80
N GLN A 116 4.25 14.04 -7.17
CA GLN A 116 2.89 14.33 -7.60
C GLN A 116 2.55 13.57 -8.89
N THR A 117 1.31 13.11 -8.99
CA THR A 117 0.76 12.45 -10.16
C THR A 117 -0.74 12.69 -10.25
N THR A 118 -1.39 12.03 -11.19
CA THR A 118 -2.85 11.95 -11.29
C THR A 118 -3.29 10.50 -11.46
N VAL A 119 -4.48 10.19 -10.96
CA VAL A 119 -5.16 8.93 -11.19
C VAL A 119 -6.53 9.27 -11.76
N ASP A 120 -6.78 8.85 -13.00
CA ASP A 120 -8.05 9.11 -13.70
C ASP A 120 -8.45 10.60 -13.68
N GLY A 121 -7.44 11.50 -13.86
CA GLY A 121 -7.60 12.95 -13.80
C GLY A 121 -7.69 13.55 -12.39
N HIS A 122 -7.71 12.76 -11.33
CA HIS A 122 -7.72 13.21 -9.95
C HIS A 122 -6.31 13.45 -9.41
N PRO A 123 -6.07 14.53 -8.64
CA PRO A 123 -4.77 14.76 -8.02
C PRO A 123 -4.38 13.58 -7.13
N ALA A 124 -3.13 13.16 -7.20
CA ALA A 124 -2.61 12.06 -6.42
C ALA A 124 -1.14 12.26 -6.07
N TRP A 125 -0.66 11.47 -5.11
CA TRP A 125 0.75 11.35 -4.79
C TRP A 125 1.20 9.91 -4.95
N ARG A 126 2.34 9.71 -5.59
CA ARG A 126 2.95 8.40 -5.83
C ARG A 126 4.24 8.26 -5.05
N ILE A 127 4.38 7.15 -4.35
CA ILE A 127 5.65 6.70 -3.78
C ILE A 127 5.94 5.28 -4.29
N GLN A 128 7.19 5.03 -4.67
CA GLN A 128 7.72 3.68 -4.86
C GLN A 128 8.98 3.57 -4.01
N SER A 129 9.03 2.55 -3.16
CA SER A 129 10.14 2.33 -2.24
C SER A 129 10.51 0.85 -2.19
N GLU A 130 11.79 0.56 -2.09
CA GLU A 130 12.26 -0.77 -1.71
C GLU A 130 12.38 -0.81 -0.19
N VAL A 131 11.68 -1.74 0.43
CA VAL A 131 11.71 -1.99 1.89
C VAL A 131 12.46 -3.27 2.14
N TYR A 132 13.54 -3.22 2.92
CA TYR A 132 14.42 -4.36 3.18
C TYR A 132 14.15 -4.96 4.54
N VAL A 133 14.23 -6.28 4.61
CA VAL A 133 14.13 -7.05 5.87
C VAL A 133 15.28 -8.04 6.01
N THR A 134 15.58 -8.35 7.27
CA THR A 134 16.37 -9.51 7.68
C THR A 134 15.57 -10.24 8.74
N ASN A 135 14.79 -11.22 8.30
CA ASN A 135 13.87 -11.95 9.16
C ASN A 135 14.30 -13.43 9.23
N PRO A 136 14.75 -13.92 10.38
CA PRO A 136 15.18 -15.32 10.53
C PRO A 136 14.04 -16.33 10.36
N ASN A 137 12.77 -15.90 10.52
CA ASN A 137 11.61 -16.76 10.33
C ASN A 137 11.27 -16.93 8.85
N VAL A 138 11.72 -16.03 7.98
CA VAL A 138 11.56 -16.10 6.52
C VAL A 138 12.89 -15.71 5.86
N PRO A 139 13.91 -16.56 5.96
CA PRO A 139 15.28 -16.22 5.56
C PRO A 139 15.45 -16.00 4.05
N GLN A 140 14.52 -16.46 3.22
CA GLN A 140 14.54 -16.23 1.77
C GLN A 140 14.08 -14.83 1.41
N ALA A 141 13.21 -14.21 2.22
CA ALA A 141 12.68 -12.88 1.96
C ALA A 141 13.73 -11.82 2.24
N ARG A 142 13.92 -10.90 1.30
CA ARG A 142 14.81 -9.74 1.46
C ARG A 142 14.04 -8.43 1.55
N GLY A 143 12.74 -8.47 1.31
CA GLY A 143 11.86 -7.31 1.32
C GLY A 143 10.98 -7.22 0.08
N ASP A 144 10.35 -6.06 -0.07
CA ASP A 144 9.42 -5.77 -1.17
C ASP A 144 9.73 -4.44 -1.84
N ARG A 145 9.31 -4.34 -3.11
CA ARG A 145 9.02 -3.07 -3.72
C ARG A 145 7.60 -2.68 -3.31
N VAL A 146 7.48 -1.57 -2.61
CA VAL A 146 6.19 -1.02 -2.16
C VAL A 146 5.80 0.13 -3.08
N ASP A 147 4.59 0.07 -3.63
CA ASP A 147 3.98 1.11 -4.46
C ASP A 147 2.77 1.70 -3.72
N ILE A 148 2.75 3.01 -3.53
CA ILE A 148 1.67 3.73 -2.86
C ILE A 148 1.14 4.82 -3.78
N TYR A 149 -0.18 4.87 -3.91
CA TYR A 149 -0.91 5.99 -4.52
C TYR A 149 -1.97 6.47 -3.54
N VAL A 150 -1.89 7.73 -3.17
CA VAL A 150 -2.96 8.40 -2.41
C VAL A 150 -3.65 9.38 -3.34
N VAL A 151 -4.96 9.23 -3.47
CA VAL A 151 -5.78 9.91 -4.48
C VAL A 151 -6.79 10.83 -3.81
N ASP A 152 -6.84 12.07 -4.26
CA ASP A 152 -7.92 13.01 -3.91
C ASP A 152 -9.16 12.64 -4.72
N LEU A 153 -10.15 12.07 -4.04
CA LEU A 153 -11.41 11.64 -4.65
C LEU A 153 -12.43 12.78 -4.83
N GLY A 154 -12.04 14.03 -4.55
CA GLY A 154 -12.96 15.16 -4.50
C GLY A 154 -13.87 15.16 -3.27
N ARG A 155 -13.51 14.43 -2.22
CA ARG A 155 -14.24 14.34 -0.96
C ARG A 155 -13.43 14.96 0.17
N GLN A 156 -14.11 15.71 1.06
CA GLN A 156 -13.43 16.36 2.20
C GLN A 156 -13.15 15.41 3.36
N ASP A 157 -13.89 14.30 3.45
CA ASP A 157 -13.85 13.38 4.58
C ASP A 157 -12.86 12.22 4.39
N GLN A 158 -12.39 12.00 3.17
CA GLN A 158 -11.52 10.84 2.88
C GLN A 158 -10.68 10.99 1.62
N LEU A 159 -9.57 10.24 1.58
CA LEU A 159 -8.71 10.01 0.41
C LEU A 159 -8.76 8.53 0.04
N GLY A 160 -8.54 8.23 -1.24
CA GLY A 160 -8.35 6.85 -1.70
C GLY A 160 -6.91 6.40 -1.53
N LEU A 161 -6.72 5.14 -1.14
CA LEU A 161 -5.41 4.50 -1.03
C LEU A 161 -5.34 3.29 -1.95
N PHE A 162 -4.28 3.22 -2.77
CA PHE A 162 -3.77 1.99 -3.34
C PHE A 162 -2.41 1.70 -2.72
N ILE A 163 -2.18 0.46 -2.34
CA ILE A 163 -0.88 -0.04 -1.89
C ILE A 163 -0.60 -1.39 -2.54
N GLY A 164 0.61 -1.55 -3.07
CA GLY A 164 1.10 -2.81 -3.61
C GLY A 164 2.43 -3.16 -2.99
N SER A 165 2.63 -4.44 -2.69
CA SER A 165 3.89 -4.98 -2.18
C SER A 165 4.29 -6.15 -3.06
N SER A 166 5.40 -6.06 -3.75
CA SER A 166 5.90 -7.15 -4.59
C SER A 166 7.32 -7.53 -4.22
N ASN A 167 7.57 -8.83 -4.14
CA ASN A 167 8.86 -9.37 -3.69
C ASN A 167 10.04 -8.78 -4.45
N LEU A 168 11.06 -8.33 -3.73
CA LEU A 168 12.26 -7.71 -4.30
C LEU A 168 12.94 -8.60 -5.32
N GLY A 169 13.25 -8.01 -6.49
CA GLY A 169 13.93 -8.70 -7.59
C GLY A 169 13.04 -9.62 -8.40
N ASP A 170 11.73 -9.71 -8.10
CA ASP A 170 10.77 -10.51 -8.84
C ASP A 170 10.13 -9.70 -9.97
N ALA A 171 10.76 -9.73 -11.15
CA ALA A 171 10.30 -8.95 -12.30
C ALA A 171 8.88 -9.33 -12.74
N THR A 172 8.49 -10.60 -12.59
CA THR A 172 7.15 -11.08 -12.97
C THR A 172 6.08 -10.48 -12.07
N ARG A 173 6.24 -10.56 -10.75
CA ARG A 173 5.30 -9.96 -9.79
C ARG A 173 5.30 -8.44 -9.85
N ASN A 174 6.47 -7.82 -9.99
CA ASN A 174 6.57 -6.37 -10.22
C ASN A 174 5.78 -5.93 -11.46
N GLY A 175 5.89 -6.66 -12.56
CA GLY A 175 5.15 -6.38 -13.80
C GLY A 175 3.64 -6.51 -13.63
N LYS A 176 3.16 -7.51 -12.89
CA LYS A 176 1.72 -7.67 -12.57
C LYS A 176 1.18 -6.50 -11.72
N VAL A 177 1.95 -6.05 -10.73
CA VAL A 177 1.58 -4.87 -9.94
C VAL A 177 1.55 -3.62 -10.81
N ASP A 178 2.53 -3.43 -11.71
CA ASP A 178 2.56 -2.30 -12.64
C ASP A 178 1.33 -2.30 -13.59
N GLU A 179 0.93 -3.48 -14.07
CA GLU A 179 -0.29 -3.61 -14.88
C GLU A 179 -1.56 -3.26 -14.08
N ALA A 180 -1.68 -3.73 -12.85
CA ALA A 180 -2.80 -3.39 -11.98
C ALA A 180 -2.87 -1.87 -11.73
N ILE A 181 -1.74 -1.23 -11.45
CA ILE A 181 -1.66 0.24 -11.24
C ILE A 181 -2.23 1.01 -12.44
N ARG A 182 -1.99 0.54 -13.68
CA ARG A 182 -2.54 1.18 -14.88
C ARG A 182 -4.08 1.14 -14.95
N THR A 183 -4.71 0.26 -14.20
CA THR A 183 -6.16 0.13 -14.15
C THR A 183 -6.82 0.95 -13.05
N LEU A 184 -6.01 1.63 -12.21
CA LEU A 184 -6.52 2.52 -11.16
C LEU A 184 -7.46 3.56 -11.75
N LYS A 185 -8.66 3.65 -11.20
CA LYS A 185 -9.66 4.65 -11.60
C LYS A 185 -10.52 5.10 -10.45
N VAL A 186 -11.10 6.29 -10.63
CA VAL A 186 -12.07 6.86 -9.71
C VAL A 186 -13.47 6.70 -10.33
N THR A 187 -14.32 5.93 -9.67
CA THR A 187 -15.71 5.70 -10.12
C THR A 187 -16.62 6.78 -9.55
N GLY A 188 -17.39 7.43 -10.40
CA GLY A 188 -18.32 8.50 -10.02
C GLY A 188 -19.56 7.99 -9.31
#